data_dd1152c04e5770b74dc2879fde9cff03
#
_entry.id   dd1152c04e5770b74dc2879fde9cff03
#
_cell.length_a   1.000
_cell.length_b   1.000
_cell.length_c   1.000
_cell.angle_alpha   90.00
_cell.angle_beta   90.00
_cell.angle_gamma   90.00
#
_symmetry.space_group_name_H-M   'P 1'
#
loop_
_entity.id
_entity.type
_entity.pdbx_description
1 polymer ?
#
loop_
_entity_poly.entity_id
_entity_poly.type
_entity_poly.pdbx_seq_one_letter_code
_entity_poly.pdbx_strand_id
1 'polypeptide(L)'
;MPQNGERDQWASKIGLILAVAGNAVGLGNFLRFPVQAADNGGGAFMIPYFIFFLILGIPLMWIEWGIGRHGGRYKHGSAPGMFDVIWKNDFAKYVGALGLFISLTILIYYTYIESWTLGYSIFSITKSYFGEGTANAMRSFLYSYQGREAGSNFDSIWVAYILMLITFTINFWILYRGISRGIEKLAKIAMPLLLIFAVILAVRIITLGTPDPSIPENSVWNGFAFIWNPDFSKLGNPKIWLAAAGQIFFTLSVGMGTIHAYASYLTPKDDIALSGLTTASTNEFVEVVLGASIAIPVAVAFFGLDATKEFAAGGAFDLGFVSMPLIFQKIPLGQIFGFLWFLLLFFAGITSSVAMGQPLIAFLEDEFGMDRKRAVFTLALVVLIAVQFVVFFLKFGFLDEMDYWAGTFGLVVFALVETVLFMWVFGAENAWKEMNAGGDFKIPRGFFYIMKFVTPVVLFVIMSWWFVTDAIPTLLLTKYEVVEVTYQTQTGPVTATLSDGDELKFINKDDLSIEPLVMVYNPEVKEDVVTMVDRLIVTQQRYDLQIHSKGSVITPSEEVYLTNVQKAEVTIPNAPYIWGSRVLMILLFAGLLYLVRKGWSKYSGKEHRKLNPEF
;
A
#
# COMPACT_ATOMS: atom_id res chain seq x y z
N MET A 1 10.29 -31.89 11.73
CA MET A 1 9.49 -32.33 10.58
C MET A 1 8.39 -33.20 11.14
N PRO A 2 7.12 -32.89 10.96
CA PRO A 2 6.05 -33.82 11.31
C PRO A 2 6.24 -35.07 10.44
N GLN A 3 6.38 -36.20 11.07
CA GLN A 3 6.29 -37.50 10.40
C GLN A 3 4.81 -37.77 10.20
N ASN A 4 4.43 -38.16 8.99
CA ASN A 4 3.08 -38.58 8.57
C ASN A 4 2.05 -37.46 8.31
N GLY A 5 2.20 -36.67 7.23
CA GLY A 5 1.04 -36.04 6.60
C GLY A 5 0.19 -35.06 7.43
N GLU A 6 0.58 -34.77 8.66
CA GLU A 6 -0.09 -33.80 9.53
C GLU A 6 0.23 -32.37 9.07
N ARG A 7 -0.82 -31.58 8.91
CA ARG A 7 -0.73 -30.17 8.58
C ARG A 7 -0.07 -29.41 9.74
N ASP A 8 0.80 -28.45 9.44
CA ASP A 8 1.41 -27.57 10.44
C ASP A 8 0.30 -26.86 11.25
N GLN A 9 0.54 -26.59 12.55
CA GLN A 9 -0.45 -25.99 13.45
C GLN A 9 0.17 -24.84 14.23
N TRP A 10 -0.66 -23.91 14.68
CA TRP A 10 -0.25 -22.85 15.59
C TRP A 10 0.12 -23.47 16.96
N ALA A 11 1.28 -23.08 17.49
CA ALA A 11 1.71 -23.58 18.80
C ALA A 11 0.93 -22.93 19.96
N SER A 12 0.35 -21.73 19.74
CA SER A 12 -0.41 -21.02 20.77
C SER A 12 -1.43 -20.02 20.17
N LYS A 13 -2.55 -19.78 20.91
CA LYS A 13 -3.54 -18.76 20.54
C LYS A 13 -2.93 -17.35 20.48
N ILE A 14 -2.05 -16.99 21.41
CA ILE A 14 -1.34 -15.70 21.40
C ILE A 14 -0.46 -15.58 20.16
N GLY A 15 0.24 -16.66 19.79
CA GLY A 15 1.07 -16.66 18.58
C GLY A 15 0.26 -16.44 17.31
N LEU A 16 -0.91 -17.05 17.19
CA LEU A 16 -1.85 -16.80 16.11
C LEU A 16 -2.31 -15.32 16.08
N ILE A 17 -2.81 -14.81 17.22
CA ILE A 17 -3.29 -13.41 17.30
C ILE A 17 -2.17 -12.44 16.91
N LEU A 18 -0.96 -12.63 17.42
CA LEU A 18 0.20 -11.81 17.08
C LEU A 18 0.59 -11.94 15.60
N ALA A 19 0.45 -13.12 15.00
CA ALA A 19 0.77 -13.32 13.59
C ALA A 19 -0.25 -12.62 12.68
N VAL A 20 -1.56 -12.72 13.01
CA VAL A 20 -2.60 -12.04 12.22
C VAL A 20 -2.58 -10.52 12.49
N ALA A 21 -2.33 -10.09 13.72
CA ALA A 21 -2.11 -8.67 14.03
C ALA A 21 -0.86 -8.13 13.30
N GLY A 22 0.24 -8.91 13.23
CA GLY A 22 1.43 -8.55 12.47
C GLY A 22 1.23 -8.54 10.96
N ASN A 23 0.30 -9.32 10.44
CA ASN A 23 -0.12 -9.20 9.04
C ASN A 23 -0.89 -7.89 8.79
N ALA A 24 -1.75 -7.49 9.71
CA ALA A 24 -2.52 -6.25 9.60
C ALA A 24 -1.64 -5.02 9.90
N VAL A 25 -0.82 -5.05 10.96
CA VAL A 25 0.10 -3.94 11.31
C VAL A 25 1.30 -3.96 10.36
N GLY A 26 1.16 -3.27 9.24
CA GLY A 26 2.15 -3.16 8.18
C GLY A 26 2.73 -1.76 8.01
N LEU A 27 3.42 -1.54 6.90
CA LEU A 27 3.93 -0.21 6.52
C LEU A 27 2.81 0.83 6.41
N GLY A 28 1.60 0.39 6.05
CA GLY A 28 0.44 1.25 5.88
C GLY A 28 0.07 2.06 7.13
N ASN A 29 0.18 1.46 8.31
CA ASN A 29 -0.18 2.11 9.58
C ASN A 29 0.69 3.33 9.91
N PHE A 30 1.95 3.31 9.48
CA PHE A 30 2.93 4.35 9.80
C PHE A 30 3.25 5.28 8.64
N LEU A 31 3.01 4.85 7.41
CA LEU A 31 3.31 5.61 6.19
C LEU A 31 2.04 6.07 5.46
N ARG A 32 1.14 5.13 5.12
CA ARG A 32 -0.04 5.45 4.30
C ARG A 32 -1.14 6.15 5.09
N PHE A 33 -1.45 5.67 6.29
CA PHE A 33 -2.51 6.27 7.11
C PHE A 33 -2.25 7.75 7.42
N PRO A 34 -1.04 8.17 7.91
CA PRO A 34 -0.77 9.57 8.14
C PRO A 34 -0.94 10.44 6.89
N VAL A 35 -0.53 9.93 5.71
CA VAL A 35 -0.72 10.60 4.43
C VAL A 35 -2.21 10.75 4.11
N GLN A 36 -2.97 9.65 4.18
CA GLN A 36 -4.41 9.70 3.92
C GLN A 36 -5.13 10.67 4.87
N ALA A 37 -4.75 10.70 6.15
CA ALA A 37 -5.32 11.64 7.11
C ALA A 37 -4.93 13.09 6.78
N ALA A 38 -3.68 13.36 6.40
CA ALA A 38 -3.23 14.71 6.07
C ALA A 38 -3.88 15.27 4.81
N ASP A 39 -3.92 14.49 3.74
CA ASP A 39 -4.50 14.89 2.43
C ASP A 39 -6.02 15.07 2.49
N ASN A 40 -6.68 14.30 3.35
CA ASN A 40 -8.14 14.29 3.45
C ASN A 40 -8.67 15.07 4.64
N GLY A 41 -7.93 16.08 5.12
CA GLY A 41 -8.42 17.06 6.08
C GLY A 41 -8.31 16.66 7.55
N GLY A 42 -7.38 15.78 7.90
CA GLY A 42 -7.06 15.45 9.29
C GLY A 42 -8.23 14.82 10.03
N GLY A 43 -8.74 15.54 11.06
CA GLY A 43 -9.86 15.06 11.88
C GLY A 43 -11.15 14.78 11.12
N ALA A 44 -11.39 15.46 9.98
CA ALA A 44 -12.53 15.16 9.13
C ALA A 44 -12.46 13.74 8.54
N PHE A 45 -11.26 13.27 8.15
CA PHE A 45 -11.02 11.92 7.65
C PHE A 45 -11.30 10.85 8.72
N MET A 46 -11.04 11.13 9.99
CA MET A 46 -11.21 10.17 11.08
C MET A 46 -12.67 9.70 11.24
N ILE A 47 -13.64 10.56 10.90
CA ILE A 47 -15.07 10.21 11.05
C ILE A 47 -15.49 9.09 10.10
N PRO A 48 -15.37 9.22 8.75
CA PRO A 48 -15.68 8.12 7.84
C PRO A 48 -14.76 6.91 8.06
N TYR A 49 -13.51 7.10 8.50
CA TYR A 49 -12.59 6.02 8.81
C TYR A 49 -13.15 5.12 9.92
N PHE A 50 -13.58 5.65 11.07
CA PHE A 50 -14.19 4.85 12.13
C PHE A 50 -15.54 4.24 11.73
N ILE A 51 -16.33 4.94 10.90
CA ILE A 51 -17.57 4.38 10.36
C ILE A 51 -17.26 3.14 9.52
N PHE A 52 -16.29 3.23 8.59
CA PHE A 52 -15.92 2.09 7.75
C PHE A 52 -15.20 0.99 8.53
N PHE A 53 -14.46 1.31 9.58
CA PHE A 53 -13.94 0.30 10.50
C PHE A 53 -15.05 -0.59 11.08
N LEU A 54 -16.18 0.03 11.50
CA LEU A 54 -17.32 -0.68 12.06
C LEU A 54 -18.15 -1.46 11.03
N ILE A 55 -18.36 -0.91 9.83
CA ILE A 55 -19.28 -1.50 8.83
C ILE A 55 -18.57 -2.31 7.73
N LEU A 56 -17.25 -2.15 7.56
CA LEU A 56 -16.42 -2.91 6.64
C LEU A 56 -15.32 -3.67 7.37
N GLY A 57 -14.46 -3.00 8.13
CA GLY A 57 -13.25 -3.57 8.71
C GLY A 57 -13.53 -4.79 9.61
N ILE A 58 -14.28 -4.60 10.69
CA ILE A 58 -14.63 -5.68 11.61
C ILE A 58 -15.47 -6.78 10.91
N PRO A 59 -16.51 -6.47 10.11
CA PRO A 59 -17.26 -7.46 9.36
C PRO A 59 -16.41 -8.31 8.42
N LEU A 60 -15.56 -7.70 7.61
CA LEU A 60 -14.68 -8.41 6.67
C LEU A 60 -13.67 -9.30 7.41
N MET A 61 -13.10 -8.80 8.51
CA MET A 61 -12.22 -9.59 9.36
C MET A 61 -12.91 -10.90 9.80
N TRP A 62 -14.12 -10.85 10.30
CA TRP A 62 -14.87 -12.05 10.72
C TRP A 62 -15.25 -12.96 9.55
N ILE A 63 -15.59 -12.38 8.40
CA ILE A 63 -15.91 -13.14 7.17
C ILE A 63 -14.68 -13.94 6.74
N GLU A 64 -13.50 -13.31 6.64
CA GLU A 64 -12.27 -13.98 6.23
C GLU A 64 -11.83 -15.08 7.22
N TRP A 65 -11.92 -14.81 8.52
CA TRP A 65 -11.66 -15.84 9.53
C TRP A 65 -12.63 -17.01 9.40
N GLY A 66 -13.91 -16.73 9.14
CA GLY A 66 -14.94 -17.76 8.94
C GLY A 66 -14.70 -18.62 7.71
N ILE A 67 -14.39 -17.98 6.57
CA ILE A 67 -14.05 -18.66 5.32
C ILE A 67 -12.82 -19.55 5.51
N GLY A 68 -11.74 -19.01 6.11
CA GLY A 68 -10.49 -19.71 6.31
C GLY A 68 -10.67 -20.94 7.20
N ARG A 69 -11.28 -20.80 8.39
CA ARG A 69 -11.53 -21.95 9.28
C ARG A 69 -12.45 -22.98 8.64
N HIS A 70 -13.50 -22.53 7.93
CA HIS A 70 -14.39 -23.46 7.23
C HIS A 70 -13.64 -24.26 6.16
N GLY A 71 -12.84 -23.59 5.30
CA GLY A 71 -12.05 -24.25 4.26
C GLY A 71 -10.97 -25.16 4.82
N GLY A 72 -10.37 -24.82 5.98
CA GLY A 72 -9.40 -25.63 6.67
C GLY A 72 -9.90 -27.03 7.03
N ARG A 73 -11.20 -27.17 7.36
CA ARG A 73 -11.86 -28.48 7.61
C ARG A 73 -11.83 -29.41 6.40
N TYR A 74 -11.66 -28.86 5.21
CA TYR A 74 -11.55 -29.59 3.95
C TYR A 74 -10.10 -29.68 3.44
N LYS A 75 -9.12 -29.34 4.29
CA LYS A 75 -7.68 -29.30 3.97
C LYS A 75 -7.29 -28.24 2.95
N HIS A 76 -8.09 -27.19 2.78
CA HIS A 76 -7.77 -26.09 1.89
C HIS A 76 -7.22 -24.89 2.69
N GLY A 77 -6.00 -24.48 2.39
CA GLY A 77 -5.30 -23.34 2.99
C GLY A 77 -5.28 -22.10 2.11
N SER A 78 -6.01 -22.11 1.00
CA SER A 78 -6.05 -21.01 0.05
C SER A 78 -7.44 -20.82 -0.56
N ALA A 79 -7.72 -19.61 -1.02
CA ALA A 79 -9.04 -19.20 -1.51
C ALA A 79 -9.62 -20.09 -2.63
N PRO A 80 -8.86 -20.63 -3.61
CA PRO A 80 -9.43 -21.52 -4.61
C PRO A 80 -10.17 -22.72 -4.03
N GLY A 81 -9.55 -23.44 -3.08
CA GLY A 81 -10.19 -24.58 -2.44
C GLY A 81 -11.33 -24.19 -1.51
N MET A 82 -11.16 -23.10 -0.76
CA MET A 82 -12.19 -22.58 0.13
C MET A 82 -13.46 -22.19 -0.61
N PHE A 83 -13.32 -21.49 -1.74
CA PHE A 83 -14.46 -21.08 -2.56
C PHE A 83 -15.13 -22.26 -3.26
N ASP A 84 -14.37 -23.29 -3.66
CA ASP A 84 -14.93 -24.53 -4.22
C ASP A 84 -15.83 -25.26 -3.23
N VAL A 85 -15.45 -25.27 -1.94
CA VAL A 85 -16.25 -25.87 -0.86
C VAL A 85 -17.50 -25.04 -0.56
N ILE A 86 -17.40 -23.72 -0.54
CA ILE A 86 -18.48 -22.79 -0.21
C ILE A 86 -19.54 -22.76 -1.32
N TRP A 87 -19.14 -22.58 -2.56
CA TRP A 87 -20.04 -22.39 -3.68
C TRP A 87 -20.48 -23.71 -4.35
N LYS A 88 -19.67 -24.77 -4.24
CA LYS A 88 -19.90 -26.08 -4.87
C LYS A 88 -20.10 -26.01 -6.40
N ASN A 89 -19.47 -25.05 -7.05
CA ASN A 89 -19.49 -24.83 -8.49
C ASN A 89 -18.07 -24.93 -9.03
N ASP A 90 -17.90 -25.51 -10.21
CA ASP A 90 -16.58 -25.73 -10.82
C ASP A 90 -15.85 -24.43 -11.20
N PHE A 91 -16.56 -23.33 -11.27
CA PHE A 91 -15.98 -22.00 -11.50
C PHE A 91 -15.43 -21.35 -10.23
N ALA A 92 -15.90 -21.74 -9.04
CA ALA A 92 -15.54 -21.12 -7.76
C ALA A 92 -14.04 -21.07 -7.51
N LYS A 93 -13.31 -22.14 -7.83
CA LYS A 93 -11.84 -22.22 -7.69
C LYS A 93 -11.09 -21.16 -8.49
N TYR A 94 -11.60 -20.82 -9.69
CA TYR A 94 -10.98 -19.79 -10.54
C TYR A 94 -11.21 -18.39 -9.99
N VAL A 95 -12.38 -18.15 -9.38
CA VAL A 95 -12.65 -16.90 -8.66
C VAL A 95 -11.73 -16.77 -7.44
N GLY A 96 -11.50 -17.86 -6.72
CA GLY A 96 -10.55 -17.89 -5.60
C GLY A 96 -9.08 -17.63 -6.00
N ALA A 97 -8.73 -17.90 -7.28
CA ALA A 97 -7.38 -17.58 -7.79
C ALA A 97 -7.06 -16.08 -7.72
N LEU A 98 -8.07 -15.21 -7.66
CA LEU A 98 -7.88 -13.77 -7.48
C LEU A 98 -7.18 -13.45 -6.15
N GLY A 99 -7.52 -14.13 -5.05
CA GLY A 99 -6.84 -13.94 -3.77
C GLY A 99 -5.36 -14.35 -3.81
N LEU A 100 -5.03 -15.44 -4.53
CA LEU A 100 -3.63 -15.82 -4.77
C LEU A 100 -2.89 -14.79 -5.61
N PHE A 101 -3.54 -14.27 -6.65
CA PHE A 101 -2.97 -13.25 -7.53
C PHE A 101 -2.66 -11.95 -6.76
N ILE A 102 -3.59 -11.47 -5.96
CA ILE A 102 -3.42 -10.27 -5.14
C ILE A 102 -2.24 -10.45 -4.18
N SER A 103 -2.24 -11.53 -3.39
CA SER A 103 -1.13 -11.84 -2.46
C SER A 103 0.22 -11.92 -3.16
N LEU A 104 0.30 -12.59 -4.34
CA LEU A 104 1.54 -12.73 -5.10
C LEU A 104 2.04 -11.39 -5.61
N THR A 105 1.15 -10.61 -6.23
CA THR A 105 1.50 -9.33 -6.84
C THR A 105 2.00 -8.34 -5.79
N ILE A 106 1.31 -8.26 -4.65
CA ILE A 106 1.73 -7.40 -3.54
C ILE A 106 3.07 -7.89 -2.96
N LEU A 107 3.25 -9.18 -2.70
CA LEU A 107 4.50 -9.74 -2.18
C LEU A 107 5.71 -9.37 -3.05
N ILE A 108 5.55 -9.36 -4.39
CA ILE A 108 6.64 -9.04 -5.33
C ILE A 108 7.16 -7.63 -5.08
N TYR A 109 6.30 -6.61 -5.12
CA TYR A 109 6.78 -5.22 -4.97
C TYR A 109 7.03 -4.85 -3.50
N TYR A 110 6.29 -5.42 -2.56
CA TYR A 110 6.41 -5.14 -1.14
C TYR A 110 7.76 -5.56 -0.56
N THR A 111 8.32 -6.69 -1.03
CA THR A 111 9.67 -7.14 -0.65
C THR A 111 10.74 -6.08 -0.97
N TYR A 112 10.59 -5.33 -2.07
CA TYR A 112 11.51 -4.25 -2.40
C TYR A 112 11.32 -3.03 -1.50
N ILE A 113 10.08 -2.59 -1.27
CA ILE A 113 9.77 -1.49 -0.33
C ILE A 113 10.25 -1.81 1.08
N GLU A 114 10.01 -3.03 1.56
CA GLU A 114 10.48 -3.52 2.86
C GLU A 114 12.01 -3.39 2.99
N SER A 115 12.75 -3.67 1.92
CA SER A 115 14.21 -3.55 1.92
C SER A 115 14.71 -2.12 2.11
N TRP A 116 13.94 -1.12 1.69
CA TRP A 116 14.29 0.29 1.93
C TRP A 116 14.27 0.64 3.42
N THR A 117 13.33 0.07 4.17
CA THR A 117 13.25 0.30 5.62
C THR A 117 14.47 -0.29 6.34
N LEU A 118 14.94 -1.47 5.92
CA LEU A 118 16.19 -2.04 6.41
C LEU A 118 17.39 -1.13 6.05
N GLY A 119 17.46 -0.64 4.81
CA GLY A 119 18.50 0.28 4.36
C GLY A 119 18.54 1.55 5.19
N TYR A 120 17.41 2.20 5.35
CA TYR A 120 17.32 3.44 6.13
C TYR A 120 17.58 3.24 7.63
N SER A 121 17.30 2.06 8.19
CA SER A 121 17.71 1.76 9.57
C SER A 121 19.24 1.78 9.70
N ILE A 122 19.95 1.19 8.73
CA ILE A 122 21.42 1.22 8.67
C ILE A 122 21.92 2.65 8.43
N PHE A 123 21.34 3.37 7.47
CA PHE A 123 21.72 4.76 7.15
C PHE A 123 21.50 5.72 8.32
N SER A 124 20.53 5.45 9.18
CA SER A 124 20.31 6.23 10.41
C SER A 124 21.48 6.08 11.39
N ILE A 125 21.91 4.85 11.68
CA ILE A 125 23.01 4.59 12.61
C ILE A 125 24.35 5.05 12.03
N THR A 126 24.59 4.84 10.74
CA THR A 126 25.81 5.26 10.05
C THR A 126 25.82 6.75 9.72
N LYS A 127 24.69 7.45 9.92
CA LYS A 127 24.50 8.86 9.58
C LYS A 127 24.68 9.16 8.07
N SER A 128 24.41 8.21 7.19
CA SER A 128 24.67 8.35 5.76
C SER A 128 23.89 9.48 5.09
N TYR A 129 22.67 9.80 5.58
CA TYR A 129 21.86 10.91 5.09
C TYR A 129 22.01 12.20 5.94
N PHE A 130 22.84 12.19 7.00
CA PHE A 130 23.05 13.37 7.83
C PHE A 130 23.90 14.39 7.07
N GLY A 131 23.36 15.58 6.90
CA GLY A 131 23.91 16.65 6.04
C GLY A 131 22.98 17.01 4.89
N GLU A 132 22.05 16.12 4.51
CA GLU A 132 21.01 16.40 3.52
C GLU A 132 19.88 17.23 4.18
N GLY A 133 20.13 18.54 4.32
CA GLY A 133 19.29 19.43 5.16
C GLY A 133 17.99 19.92 4.54
N THR A 134 17.73 19.62 3.26
CA THR A 134 16.53 20.06 2.52
C THR A 134 15.71 18.91 2.00
N ALA A 135 14.41 19.14 1.75
CA ALA A 135 13.52 18.14 1.18
C ALA A 135 14.02 17.59 -0.17
N ASN A 136 14.52 18.48 -1.05
CA ASN A 136 15.05 18.10 -2.35
C ASN A 136 16.32 17.25 -2.22
N ALA A 137 17.23 17.58 -1.31
CA ALA A 137 18.42 16.79 -1.07
C ALA A 137 18.07 15.40 -0.53
N MET A 138 17.09 15.30 0.39
CA MET A 138 16.61 14.01 0.88
C MET A 138 15.86 13.21 -0.19
N ARG A 139 15.09 13.84 -1.08
CA ARG A 139 14.49 13.15 -2.24
C ARG A 139 15.57 12.62 -3.17
N SER A 140 16.60 13.42 -3.48
CA SER A 140 17.74 12.97 -4.30
C SER A 140 18.49 11.81 -3.62
N PHE A 141 18.68 11.85 -2.29
CA PHE A 141 19.23 10.71 -1.54
C PHE A 141 18.39 9.44 -1.74
N LEU A 142 17.05 9.54 -1.57
CA LEU A 142 16.14 8.42 -1.76
C LEU A 142 16.18 7.90 -3.22
N TYR A 143 16.09 8.79 -4.20
CA TYR A 143 16.03 8.42 -5.61
C TYR A 143 17.35 7.83 -6.11
N SER A 144 18.49 8.35 -5.66
CA SER A 144 19.79 7.75 -5.99
C SER A 144 19.99 6.39 -5.33
N TYR A 145 19.54 6.21 -4.06
CA TYR A 145 19.51 4.91 -3.40
C TYR A 145 18.65 3.89 -4.16
N GLN A 146 17.48 4.31 -4.64
CA GLN A 146 16.57 3.46 -5.43
C GLN A 146 17.05 3.24 -6.88
N GLY A 147 18.10 3.90 -7.33
CA GLY A 147 18.59 3.84 -8.71
C GLY A 147 17.68 4.54 -9.73
N ARG A 148 16.82 5.47 -9.28
CA ARG A 148 15.92 6.26 -10.16
C ARG A 148 16.68 7.39 -10.87
N GLU A 149 17.71 7.92 -10.22
CA GLU A 149 18.59 8.95 -10.74
C GLU A 149 20.03 8.72 -10.27
N ALA A 150 21.01 9.29 -10.97
CA ALA A 150 22.38 9.35 -10.50
C ALA A 150 22.49 10.45 -9.42
N GLY A 151 23.04 10.14 -8.27
CA GLY A 151 23.19 11.08 -7.17
C GLY A 151 24.58 11.07 -6.56
N SER A 152 24.87 12.06 -5.72
CA SER A 152 26.16 12.17 -5.02
C SER A 152 26.36 11.10 -3.95
N ASN A 153 25.28 10.50 -3.46
CA ASN A 153 25.31 9.55 -2.34
C ASN A 153 25.42 8.09 -2.80
N PHE A 154 24.86 7.76 -3.97
CA PHE A 154 24.90 6.42 -4.53
C PHE A 154 25.12 6.50 -6.04
N ASP A 155 26.24 5.94 -6.49
CA ASP A 155 26.61 5.88 -7.93
C ASP A 155 25.82 4.81 -8.69
N SER A 156 25.15 3.91 -7.96
CA SER A 156 24.47 2.75 -8.55
C SER A 156 23.43 2.12 -7.61
N ILE A 157 22.52 1.34 -8.17
CA ILE A 157 21.45 0.63 -7.46
C ILE A 157 21.96 -0.50 -6.55
N TRP A 158 23.24 -0.88 -6.58
CA TRP A 158 23.73 -2.11 -5.95
C TRP A 158 23.48 -2.18 -4.44
N VAL A 159 23.52 -1.05 -3.73
CA VAL A 159 23.25 -1.05 -2.27
C VAL A 159 21.80 -1.45 -2.01
N ALA A 160 20.84 -0.85 -2.73
CA ALA A 160 19.42 -1.22 -2.61
C ALA A 160 19.18 -2.66 -3.05
N TYR A 161 19.85 -3.11 -4.12
CA TYR A 161 19.73 -4.47 -4.64
C TYR A 161 20.24 -5.54 -3.64
N ILE A 162 21.40 -5.31 -3.01
CA ILE A 162 21.94 -6.22 -1.99
C ILE A 162 20.99 -6.28 -0.78
N LEU A 163 20.49 -5.13 -0.31
CA LEU A 163 19.54 -5.09 0.80
C LEU A 163 18.21 -5.77 0.45
N MET A 164 17.75 -5.66 -0.79
CA MET A 164 16.62 -6.41 -1.29
C MET A 164 16.87 -7.91 -1.25
N LEU A 165 18.03 -8.40 -1.68
CA LEU A 165 18.38 -9.82 -1.60
C LEU A 165 18.48 -10.33 -0.16
N ILE A 166 18.98 -9.50 0.77
CA ILE A 166 19.02 -9.84 2.21
C ILE A 166 17.59 -9.97 2.74
N THR A 167 16.74 -8.96 2.51
CA THR A 167 15.34 -8.96 2.93
C THR A 167 14.58 -10.14 2.33
N PHE A 168 14.73 -10.38 1.03
CA PHE A 168 14.17 -11.53 0.34
C PHE A 168 14.59 -12.85 1.01
N THR A 169 15.87 -13.01 1.30
CA THR A 169 16.42 -14.22 1.94
C THR A 169 15.82 -14.42 3.33
N ILE A 170 15.68 -13.36 4.13
CA ILE A 170 15.08 -13.42 5.47
C ILE A 170 13.61 -13.85 5.36
N ASN A 171 12.83 -13.24 4.47
CA ASN A 171 11.42 -13.58 4.24
C ASN A 171 11.25 -15.06 3.88
N PHE A 172 11.96 -15.54 2.88
CA PHE A 172 11.85 -16.92 2.42
C PHE A 172 12.44 -17.93 3.40
N TRP A 173 13.44 -17.55 4.19
CA TRP A 173 13.93 -18.39 5.30
C TRP A 173 12.87 -18.56 6.40
N ILE A 174 12.15 -17.51 6.77
CA ILE A 174 11.06 -17.58 7.74
C ILE A 174 9.94 -18.48 7.21
N LEU A 175 9.51 -18.28 5.97
CA LEU A 175 8.51 -19.12 5.31
C LEU A 175 8.93 -20.60 5.26
N TYR A 176 10.20 -20.87 5.00
CA TYR A 176 10.75 -22.21 5.00
C TYR A 176 10.65 -22.90 6.38
N ARG A 177 10.75 -22.12 7.47
CA ARG A 177 10.66 -22.63 8.85
C ARG A 177 9.23 -23.04 9.26
N GLY A 178 8.21 -22.73 8.48
CA GLY A 178 6.83 -23.12 8.71
C GLY A 178 6.06 -22.14 9.60
N ILE A 179 4.85 -22.54 9.98
CA ILE A 179 3.94 -21.68 10.75
C ILE A 179 4.45 -21.49 12.17
N SER A 180 4.60 -22.56 12.95
CA SER A 180 4.93 -22.45 14.38
C SER A 180 6.37 -21.99 14.63
N ARG A 181 7.34 -22.51 13.86
CA ARG A 181 8.78 -22.23 14.04
C ARG A 181 9.30 -21.04 13.25
N GLY A 182 8.56 -20.58 12.25
CA GLY A 182 8.87 -19.43 11.40
C GLY A 182 7.98 -18.25 11.71
N ILE A 183 6.76 -18.25 11.19
CA ILE A 183 5.81 -17.11 11.22
C ILE A 183 5.41 -16.74 12.65
N GLU A 184 4.99 -17.73 13.47
CA GLU A 184 4.59 -17.48 14.86
C GLU A 184 5.76 -16.99 15.72
N LYS A 185 6.97 -17.56 15.51
CA LYS A 185 8.15 -17.11 16.24
C LYS A 185 8.55 -15.68 15.84
N LEU A 186 8.48 -15.35 14.55
CA LEU A 186 8.69 -13.98 14.08
C LEU A 186 7.70 -13.03 14.77
N ALA A 187 6.40 -13.32 14.72
CA ALA A 187 5.37 -12.47 15.27
C ALA A 187 5.52 -12.25 16.79
N LYS A 188 5.88 -13.31 17.54
CA LYS A 188 6.16 -13.21 18.98
C LYS A 188 7.34 -12.32 19.34
N ILE A 189 8.25 -12.06 18.42
CA ILE A 189 9.41 -11.19 18.62
C ILE A 189 9.15 -9.81 18.01
N ALA A 190 8.72 -9.77 16.75
CA ALA A 190 8.58 -8.54 15.98
C ALA A 190 7.46 -7.64 16.53
N MET A 191 6.30 -8.20 16.86
CA MET A 191 5.16 -7.39 17.33
C MET A 191 5.41 -6.67 18.66
N PRO A 192 5.91 -7.34 19.73
CA PRO A 192 6.28 -6.62 20.95
C PRO A 192 7.37 -5.57 20.74
N LEU A 193 8.40 -5.85 19.93
CA LEU A 193 9.46 -4.88 19.65
C LEU A 193 8.92 -3.68 18.86
N LEU A 194 8.07 -3.91 17.85
CA LEU A 194 7.40 -2.86 17.09
C LEU A 194 6.59 -1.94 18.02
N LEU A 195 5.80 -2.50 18.93
CA LEU A 195 5.01 -1.73 19.88
C LEU A 195 5.90 -0.93 20.84
N ILE A 196 6.98 -1.53 21.36
CA ILE A 196 7.94 -0.84 22.23
C ILE A 196 8.58 0.34 21.48
N PHE A 197 9.03 0.14 20.24
CA PHE A 197 9.65 1.20 19.44
C PHE A 197 8.65 2.31 19.12
N ALA A 198 7.40 1.96 18.77
CA ALA A 198 6.35 2.94 18.53
C ALA A 198 6.04 3.79 19.78
N VAL A 199 5.96 3.16 20.96
CA VAL A 199 5.76 3.89 22.22
C VAL A 199 6.95 4.80 22.54
N ILE A 200 8.20 4.33 22.39
CA ILE A 200 9.40 5.16 22.59
C ILE A 200 9.37 6.38 21.67
N LEU A 201 9.06 6.19 20.39
CA LEU A 201 8.95 7.27 19.40
C LEU A 201 7.82 8.24 19.75
N ALA A 202 6.64 7.74 20.08
CA ALA A 202 5.49 8.58 20.46
C ALA A 202 5.80 9.43 21.71
N VAL A 203 6.39 8.83 22.74
CA VAL A 203 6.82 9.57 23.96
C VAL A 203 7.86 10.63 23.59
N ARG A 204 8.84 10.29 22.75
CA ARG A 204 9.86 11.26 22.31
C ARG A 204 9.23 12.45 21.58
N ILE A 205 8.27 12.19 20.69
CA ILE A 205 7.58 13.24 19.92
C ILE A 205 6.76 14.13 20.84
N ILE A 206 5.95 13.55 21.72
CA ILE A 206 5.16 14.34 22.70
C ILE A 206 6.07 15.26 23.55
N THR A 207 7.26 14.79 23.91
CA THR A 207 8.22 15.59 24.71
C THR A 207 8.95 16.67 23.91
N LEU A 208 8.81 16.74 22.58
CA LEU A 208 9.39 17.82 21.78
C LEU A 208 8.65 19.17 21.94
N GLY A 209 7.35 19.12 22.17
CA GLY A 209 6.52 20.32 22.37
C GLY A 209 6.54 21.25 21.17
N THR A 210 7.18 22.42 21.32
CA THR A 210 7.40 23.43 20.28
C THR A 210 8.91 23.54 20.06
N PRO A 211 9.48 22.89 19.01
CA PRO A 211 10.92 22.86 18.81
C PRO A 211 11.54 24.25 18.54
N ASP A 212 10.80 25.12 17.85
CA ASP A 212 11.18 26.51 17.62
C ASP A 212 10.19 27.45 18.35
N PRO A 213 10.58 28.03 19.49
CA PRO A 213 9.70 28.95 20.22
C PRO A 213 9.37 30.25 19.48
N SER A 214 10.10 30.60 18.41
CA SER A 214 9.81 31.78 17.59
C SER A 214 8.61 31.58 16.67
N ILE A 215 8.21 30.32 16.43
CA ILE A 215 7.07 29.93 15.60
C ILE A 215 6.13 29.03 16.44
N PRO A 216 5.35 29.60 17.37
CA PRO A 216 4.54 28.82 18.33
C PRO A 216 3.48 27.93 17.66
N GLU A 217 3.01 28.29 16.47
CA GLU A 217 2.09 27.49 15.65
C GLU A 217 2.72 26.18 15.18
N ASN A 218 4.04 26.10 15.07
CA ASN A 218 4.75 24.87 14.74
C ASN A 218 5.00 24.05 16.02
N SER A 219 3.98 23.32 16.43
CA SER A 219 4.02 22.52 17.65
C SER A 219 3.45 21.12 17.46
N VAL A 220 3.91 20.19 18.26
CA VAL A 220 3.38 18.83 18.31
C VAL A 220 1.87 18.85 18.62
N TRP A 221 1.44 19.79 19.49
CA TRP A 221 0.04 19.91 19.89
C TRP A 221 -0.87 20.40 18.76
N ASN A 222 -0.40 21.28 17.89
CA ASN A 222 -1.13 21.68 16.69
C ASN A 222 -1.22 20.54 15.68
N GLY A 223 -0.20 19.69 15.58
CA GLY A 223 -0.28 18.46 14.80
C GLY A 223 -1.32 17.48 15.35
N PHE A 224 -1.40 17.30 16.66
CA PHE A 224 -2.48 16.52 17.28
C PHE A 224 -3.84 17.17 17.05
N ALA A 225 -3.97 18.48 17.20
CA ALA A 225 -5.20 19.20 16.95
C ALA A 225 -5.68 18.98 15.49
N PHE A 226 -4.77 19.01 14.53
CA PHE A 226 -5.10 18.76 13.13
C PHE A 226 -5.72 17.37 12.90
N ILE A 227 -5.23 16.31 13.58
CA ILE A 227 -5.77 14.95 13.43
C ILE A 227 -7.07 14.75 14.22
N TRP A 228 -7.22 15.40 15.39
CA TRP A 228 -8.31 15.07 16.30
C TRP A 228 -9.44 16.11 16.35
N ASN A 229 -9.26 17.30 15.75
CA ASN A 229 -10.30 18.30 15.65
C ASN A 229 -10.95 18.27 14.26
N PRO A 230 -12.13 17.64 14.12
CA PRO A 230 -12.75 17.48 12.80
C PRO A 230 -13.35 18.79 12.29
N ASP A 231 -13.04 19.11 11.03
CA ASP A 231 -13.76 20.10 10.24
C ASP A 231 -14.94 19.43 9.55
N PHE A 232 -16.12 19.52 10.17
CA PHE A 232 -17.33 18.88 9.66
C PHE A 232 -17.77 19.38 8.29
N SER A 233 -17.36 20.60 7.87
CA SER A 233 -17.69 21.15 6.56
C SER A 233 -17.12 20.31 5.41
N LYS A 234 -16.02 19.61 5.65
CA LYS A 234 -15.35 18.75 4.66
C LYS A 234 -16.03 17.41 4.43
N LEU A 235 -16.93 16.97 5.34
CA LEU A 235 -17.60 15.66 5.23
C LEU A 235 -18.54 15.56 4.01
N GLY A 236 -18.90 16.68 3.39
CA GLY A 236 -19.61 16.69 2.11
C GLY A 236 -18.77 16.23 0.90
N ASN A 237 -17.46 16.12 1.05
CA ASN A 237 -16.57 15.71 -0.04
C ASN A 237 -16.50 14.15 -0.14
N PRO A 238 -16.99 13.52 -1.23
CA PRO A 238 -16.96 12.06 -1.39
C PRO A 238 -15.54 11.48 -1.39
N LYS A 239 -14.53 12.23 -1.81
CA LYS A 239 -13.12 11.77 -1.84
C LYS A 239 -12.65 11.35 -0.45
N ILE A 240 -13.05 12.06 0.61
CA ILE A 240 -12.67 11.72 2.01
C ILE A 240 -13.24 10.36 2.41
N TRP A 241 -14.49 10.06 2.03
CA TRP A 241 -15.12 8.77 2.31
C TRP A 241 -14.44 7.64 1.56
N LEU A 242 -14.11 7.84 0.28
CA LEU A 242 -13.42 6.83 -0.53
C LEU A 242 -12.01 6.55 -0.01
N ALA A 243 -11.27 7.61 0.36
CA ALA A 243 -9.94 7.48 0.95
C ALA A 243 -9.97 6.70 2.27
N ALA A 244 -10.95 6.99 3.13
CA ALA A 244 -11.16 6.29 4.40
C ALA A 244 -11.50 4.80 4.19
N ALA A 245 -12.40 4.48 3.27
CA ALA A 245 -12.71 3.10 2.93
C ALA A 245 -11.48 2.36 2.40
N GLY A 246 -10.74 2.97 1.47
CA GLY A 246 -9.51 2.40 0.91
C GLY A 246 -8.45 2.13 1.97
N GLN A 247 -8.33 3.01 2.96
CA GLN A 247 -7.40 2.80 4.06
C GLN A 247 -7.79 1.59 4.91
N ILE A 248 -9.08 1.36 5.18
CA ILE A 248 -9.55 0.19 5.95
C ILE A 248 -9.16 -1.13 5.29
N PHE A 249 -9.31 -1.25 3.96
CA PHE A 249 -8.90 -2.47 3.24
C PHE A 249 -7.40 -2.73 3.37
N PHE A 250 -6.63 -1.69 3.14
CA PHE A 250 -5.18 -1.81 3.15
C PHE A 250 -4.66 -2.12 4.56
N THR A 251 -5.12 -1.39 5.58
CA THR A 251 -4.60 -1.51 6.94
C THR A 251 -4.92 -2.83 7.61
N LEU A 252 -6.12 -3.38 7.39
CA LEU A 252 -6.51 -4.65 7.98
C LEU A 252 -6.04 -5.86 7.16
N SER A 253 -5.40 -5.65 6.00
CA SER A 253 -5.01 -6.70 5.07
C SER A 253 -6.16 -7.62 4.66
N VAL A 254 -7.40 -7.08 4.60
CA VAL A 254 -8.58 -7.80 4.12
C VAL A 254 -8.66 -7.74 2.60
N GLY A 255 -9.27 -8.75 1.99
CA GLY A 255 -9.32 -8.87 0.54
C GLY A 255 -8.01 -9.40 -0.10
N MET A 256 -7.08 -9.93 0.70
CA MET A 256 -5.79 -10.48 0.22
C MET A 256 -5.74 -12.02 0.24
N GLY A 257 -6.63 -12.68 0.98
CA GLY A 257 -6.58 -14.12 1.20
C GLY A 257 -5.54 -14.57 2.25
N THR A 258 -4.82 -13.67 2.87
CA THR A 258 -3.80 -13.96 3.90
C THR A 258 -4.43 -14.44 5.20
N ILE A 259 -5.49 -13.78 5.65
CA ILE A 259 -6.27 -14.15 6.84
C ILE A 259 -6.92 -15.51 6.62
N HIS A 260 -7.46 -15.78 5.42
CA HIS A 260 -7.98 -17.11 5.05
C HIS A 260 -6.95 -18.20 5.31
N ALA A 261 -5.71 -18.00 4.80
CA ALA A 261 -4.64 -18.98 4.96
C ALA A 261 -4.30 -19.21 6.43
N TYR A 262 -4.16 -18.16 7.23
CA TYR A 262 -3.87 -18.29 8.65
C TYR A 262 -5.01 -18.96 9.43
N ALA A 263 -6.26 -18.58 9.15
CA ALA A 263 -7.44 -19.13 9.79
C ALA A 263 -7.70 -20.60 9.40
N SER A 264 -7.17 -21.07 8.26
CA SER A 264 -7.33 -22.46 7.81
C SER A 264 -6.63 -23.51 8.69
N TYR A 265 -5.72 -23.07 9.56
CA TYR A 265 -5.02 -23.92 10.52
C TYR A 265 -5.71 -23.96 11.89
N LEU A 266 -6.92 -23.38 12.01
CA LEU A 266 -7.73 -23.38 13.22
C LEU A 266 -8.63 -24.60 13.32
N THR A 267 -8.92 -24.95 14.56
CA THR A 267 -9.89 -26.00 14.90
C THR A 267 -11.30 -25.40 15.09
N PRO A 268 -12.37 -26.23 15.05
CA PRO A 268 -13.73 -25.78 15.34
C PRO A 268 -13.94 -25.21 16.76
N LYS A 269 -12.99 -25.46 17.67
CA LYS A 269 -13.06 -25.00 19.08
C LYS A 269 -12.40 -23.63 19.28
N ASP A 270 -11.71 -23.11 18.28
CA ASP A 270 -11.02 -21.81 18.39
C ASP A 270 -12.03 -20.66 18.24
N ASP A 271 -11.91 -19.66 19.11
CA ASP A 271 -12.75 -18.46 19.10
C ASP A 271 -12.28 -17.48 18.05
N ILE A 272 -12.87 -17.54 16.84
CA ILE A 272 -12.55 -16.62 15.75
C ILE A 272 -13.24 -15.25 15.91
N ALA A 273 -14.35 -15.20 16.65
CA ALA A 273 -15.06 -13.94 16.88
C ALA A 273 -14.20 -13.00 17.73
N LEU A 274 -13.66 -13.50 18.85
CA LEU A 274 -12.76 -12.74 19.70
C LEU A 274 -11.41 -12.48 19.02
N SER A 275 -10.84 -13.49 18.36
CA SER A 275 -9.55 -13.36 17.70
C SER A 275 -9.57 -12.31 16.58
N GLY A 276 -10.62 -12.32 15.74
CA GLY A 276 -10.79 -11.33 14.68
C GLY A 276 -10.98 -9.91 15.23
N LEU A 277 -11.82 -9.76 16.26
CA LEU A 277 -12.02 -8.46 16.92
C LEU A 277 -10.72 -7.94 17.57
N THR A 278 -9.98 -8.82 18.26
CA THR A 278 -8.71 -8.45 18.91
C THR A 278 -7.68 -8.02 17.87
N THR A 279 -7.58 -8.74 16.74
CA THR A 279 -6.69 -8.38 15.65
C THR A 279 -7.03 -7.01 15.06
N ALA A 280 -8.31 -6.79 14.71
CA ALA A 280 -8.76 -5.52 14.15
C ALA A 280 -8.51 -4.36 15.14
N SER A 281 -8.86 -4.55 16.42
CA SER A 281 -8.66 -3.51 17.45
C SER A 281 -7.18 -3.23 17.74
N THR A 282 -6.31 -4.25 17.68
CA THR A 282 -4.87 -4.07 17.84
C THR A 282 -4.30 -3.26 16.67
N ASN A 283 -4.70 -3.57 15.44
CA ASN A 283 -4.32 -2.80 14.27
C ASN A 283 -4.75 -1.34 14.40
N GLU A 284 -6.01 -1.12 14.76
CA GLU A 284 -6.60 0.21 14.94
C GLU A 284 -5.85 1.03 15.99
N PHE A 285 -5.52 0.40 17.12
CA PHE A 285 -4.71 1.05 18.15
C PHE A 285 -3.33 1.46 17.61
N VAL A 286 -2.65 0.56 16.90
CA VAL A 286 -1.32 0.85 16.33
C VAL A 286 -1.40 1.95 15.27
N GLU A 287 -2.40 1.92 14.41
CA GLU A 287 -2.55 2.89 13.32
C GLU A 287 -2.95 4.27 13.82
N VAL A 288 -4.07 4.34 14.55
CA VAL A 288 -4.68 5.61 14.94
C VAL A 288 -3.99 6.23 16.14
N VAL A 289 -3.65 5.42 17.17
CA VAL A 289 -3.04 5.96 18.38
C VAL A 289 -1.52 6.13 18.23
N LEU A 290 -0.82 5.13 17.69
CA LEU A 290 0.64 5.21 17.56
C LEU A 290 1.08 5.83 16.22
N GLY A 291 0.62 5.33 15.09
CA GLY A 291 1.02 5.79 13.76
C GLY A 291 0.68 7.26 13.52
N ALA A 292 -0.57 7.65 13.76
CA ALA A 292 -0.99 9.04 13.65
C ALA A 292 -0.26 9.98 14.63
N SER A 293 0.06 9.49 15.84
CA SER A 293 0.74 10.30 16.86
C SER A 293 2.24 10.50 16.61
N ILE A 294 2.83 9.77 15.66
CA ILE A 294 4.26 9.88 15.35
C ILE A 294 4.48 10.82 14.17
N ALA A 295 4.02 10.46 12.97
CA ALA A 295 4.45 11.11 11.74
C ALA A 295 3.93 12.54 11.59
N ILE A 296 2.62 12.76 11.74
CA ILE A 296 2.01 14.09 11.50
C ILE A 296 2.37 15.10 12.58
N PRO A 297 2.24 14.81 13.91
CA PRO A 297 2.56 15.80 14.93
C PRO A 297 4.00 16.29 14.88
N VAL A 298 4.96 15.40 14.59
CA VAL A 298 6.36 15.81 14.49
C VAL A 298 6.63 16.58 13.19
N ALA A 299 6.00 16.22 12.06
CA ALA A 299 6.15 16.97 10.82
C ALA A 299 5.60 18.41 10.98
N VAL A 300 4.41 18.58 11.58
CA VAL A 300 3.85 19.90 11.87
C VAL A 300 4.75 20.71 12.79
N ALA A 301 5.34 20.08 13.80
CA ALA A 301 6.22 20.75 14.76
C ALA A 301 7.51 21.29 14.11
N PHE A 302 8.04 20.63 13.08
CA PHE A 302 9.29 21.04 12.44
C PHE A 302 9.11 21.85 11.14
N PHE A 303 8.00 21.63 10.42
CA PHE A 303 7.79 22.22 9.09
C PHE A 303 6.54 23.09 8.99
N GLY A 304 5.64 23.02 9.98
CA GLY A 304 4.32 23.64 9.93
C GLY A 304 3.30 22.79 9.17
N LEU A 305 2.02 23.19 9.24
CA LEU A 305 0.91 22.40 8.72
C LEU A 305 0.91 22.32 7.18
N ASP A 306 1.21 23.44 6.50
CA ASP A 306 1.14 23.46 5.02
C ASP A 306 2.27 22.65 4.38
N ALA A 307 3.50 22.76 4.88
CA ALA A 307 4.59 21.92 4.41
C ALA A 307 4.36 20.42 4.75
N THR A 308 3.69 20.12 5.88
CA THR A 308 3.30 18.74 6.22
C THR A 308 2.30 18.18 5.21
N LYS A 309 1.32 18.97 4.77
CA LYS A 309 0.40 18.59 3.69
C LYS A 309 1.13 18.40 2.35
N GLU A 310 2.14 19.24 2.06
CA GLU A 310 2.95 19.08 0.86
C GLU A 310 3.74 17.76 0.88
N PHE A 311 4.35 17.37 2.01
CA PHE A 311 4.97 16.05 2.15
C PHE A 311 3.95 14.93 1.98
N ALA A 312 2.75 15.07 2.52
CA ALA A 312 1.67 14.09 2.36
C ALA A 312 1.22 13.98 0.89
N ALA A 313 1.06 15.10 0.19
CA ALA A 313 0.74 15.12 -1.25
C ALA A 313 1.84 14.44 -2.11
N GLY A 314 3.09 14.45 -1.65
CA GLY A 314 4.19 13.65 -2.23
C GLY A 314 4.09 12.14 -1.95
N GLY A 315 3.10 11.73 -1.15
CA GLY A 315 2.79 10.33 -0.84
C GLY A 315 3.52 9.76 0.37
N ALA A 316 3.27 8.47 0.61
CA ALA A 316 3.77 7.75 1.79
C ALA A 316 5.31 7.72 1.87
N PHE A 317 5.99 7.70 0.74
CA PHE A 317 7.45 7.66 0.69
C PHE A 317 8.07 9.03 1.02
N ASP A 318 7.47 10.13 0.59
CA ASP A 318 7.93 11.49 0.93
C ASP A 318 7.78 11.75 2.44
N LEU A 319 6.63 11.40 3.02
CA LEU A 319 6.44 11.54 4.47
C LEU A 319 7.41 10.66 5.26
N GLY A 320 7.55 9.37 4.87
CA GLY A 320 8.32 8.39 5.64
C GLY A 320 9.83 8.45 5.43
N PHE A 321 10.29 8.69 4.19
CA PHE A 321 11.70 8.58 3.80
C PHE A 321 12.36 9.92 3.44
N VAL A 322 11.59 11.02 3.40
CA VAL A 322 12.12 12.38 3.23
C VAL A 322 11.91 13.21 4.50
N SER A 323 10.66 13.41 4.93
CA SER A 323 10.35 14.27 6.08
C SER A 323 10.90 13.70 7.39
N MET A 324 10.70 12.41 7.68
CA MET A 324 11.18 11.80 8.92
C MET A 324 12.71 11.84 9.08
N PRO A 325 13.55 11.49 8.07
CA PRO A 325 15.00 11.68 8.15
C PRO A 325 15.44 13.12 8.40
N LEU A 326 14.76 14.11 7.79
CA LEU A 326 15.03 15.53 8.05
C LEU A 326 14.79 15.89 9.52
N ILE A 327 13.73 15.37 10.12
CA ILE A 327 13.41 15.58 11.54
C ILE A 327 14.47 14.92 12.42
N PHE A 328 14.86 13.67 12.12
CA PHE A 328 15.88 12.97 12.90
C PHE A 328 17.24 13.68 12.88
N GLN A 329 17.58 14.41 11.81
CA GLN A 329 18.78 15.24 11.79
C GLN A 329 18.72 16.44 12.75
N LYS A 330 17.53 16.92 13.11
CA LYS A 330 17.32 18.12 13.93
C LYS A 330 17.13 17.82 15.43
N ILE A 331 16.92 16.56 15.81
CA ILE A 331 16.67 16.20 17.21
C ILE A 331 17.88 15.54 17.89
N PRO A 332 18.07 15.73 19.21
CA PRO A 332 19.10 15.01 19.96
C PRO A 332 18.91 13.50 19.86
N LEU A 333 19.99 12.75 19.65
CA LEU A 333 20.01 11.30 19.44
C LEU A 333 19.21 10.84 18.20
N GLY A 334 19.03 11.72 17.22
CA GLY A 334 18.21 11.45 16.04
C GLY A 334 18.62 10.22 15.25
N GLN A 335 19.92 9.85 15.26
CA GLN A 335 20.39 8.59 14.68
C GLN A 335 19.76 7.35 15.32
N ILE A 336 19.52 7.38 16.65
CA ILE A 336 18.89 6.27 17.37
C ILE A 336 17.39 6.25 17.08
N PHE A 337 16.72 7.41 17.11
CA PHE A 337 15.30 7.50 16.81
C PHE A 337 15.00 7.15 15.35
N GLY A 338 15.87 7.55 14.41
CA GLY A 338 15.78 7.14 13.01
C GLY A 338 15.97 5.63 12.84
N PHE A 339 16.96 5.03 13.53
CA PHE A 339 17.14 3.59 13.55
C PHE A 339 15.89 2.87 14.07
N LEU A 340 15.33 3.31 15.20
CA LEU A 340 14.12 2.72 15.78
C LEU A 340 12.91 2.85 14.84
N TRP A 341 12.75 4.01 14.19
CA TRP A 341 11.67 4.23 13.23
C TRP A 341 11.75 3.27 12.05
N PHE A 342 12.89 3.19 11.38
CA PHE A 342 13.03 2.34 10.21
C PHE A 342 13.08 0.85 10.56
N LEU A 343 13.59 0.48 11.72
CA LEU A 343 13.54 -0.90 12.20
C LEU A 343 12.12 -1.32 12.60
N LEU A 344 11.32 -0.41 13.19
CA LEU A 344 9.89 -0.61 13.40
C LEU A 344 9.18 -0.88 12.08
N LEU A 345 9.43 -0.05 11.06
CA LEU A 345 8.87 -0.25 9.71
C LEU A 345 9.32 -1.57 9.09
N PHE A 346 10.57 -1.97 9.30
CA PHE A 346 11.06 -3.28 8.82
C PHE A 346 10.31 -4.44 9.49
N PHE A 347 10.07 -4.38 10.81
CA PHE A 347 9.29 -5.41 11.51
C PHE A 347 7.83 -5.43 11.05
N ALA A 348 7.23 -4.28 10.81
CA ALA A 348 5.89 -4.18 10.24
C ALA A 348 5.85 -4.76 8.81
N GLY A 349 6.88 -4.47 8.00
CA GLY A 349 7.01 -5.00 6.65
C GLY A 349 7.13 -6.51 6.60
N ILE A 350 8.07 -7.08 7.36
CA ILE A 350 8.39 -8.52 7.29
C ILE A 350 7.26 -9.41 7.82
N THR A 351 6.48 -8.96 8.80
CA THR A 351 5.32 -9.71 9.28
C THR A 351 4.22 -9.79 8.24
N SER A 352 4.03 -8.73 7.46
CA SER A 352 3.06 -8.68 6.35
C SER A 352 3.54 -9.47 5.12
N SER A 353 4.81 -9.34 4.72
CA SER A 353 5.33 -10.05 3.54
C SER A 353 5.33 -11.58 3.72
N VAL A 354 5.69 -12.10 4.90
CA VAL A 354 5.58 -13.55 5.16
C VAL A 354 4.12 -14.02 5.19
N ALA A 355 3.18 -13.17 5.63
CA ALA A 355 1.76 -13.49 5.58
C ALA A 355 1.26 -13.62 4.13
N MET A 356 1.68 -12.72 3.24
CA MET A 356 1.32 -12.77 1.81
C MET A 356 1.90 -14.01 1.10
N GLY A 357 3.04 -14.53 1.55
CA GLY A 357 3.62 -15.75 1.00
C GLY A 357 2.85 -17.04 1.37
N GLN A 358 2.18 -17.05 2.52
CA GLN A 358 1.58 -18.26 3.07
C GLN A 358 0.42 -18.84 2.25
N PRO A 359 -0.54 -18.07 1.68
CA PRO A 359 -1.60 -18.61 0.83
C PRO A 359 -1.07 -19.35 -0.40
N LEU A 360 0.02 -18.84 -0.99
CA LEU A 360 0.65 -19.42 -2.17
C LEU A 360 1.37 -20.73 -1.84
N ILE A 361 2.06 -20.76 -0.69
CA ILE A 361 2.70 -21.98 -0.20
C ILE A 361 1.63 -23.03 0.13
N ALA A 362 0.59 -22.66 0.88
CA ALA A 362 -0.52 -23.55 1.21
C ALA A 362 -1.20 -24.11 -0.06
N PHE A 363 -1.39 -23.29 -1.09
CA PHE A 363 -1.91 -23.74 -2.38
C PHE A 363 -1.04 -24.83 -3.02
N LEU A 364 0.29 -24.67 -3.02
CA LEU A 364 1.21 -25.65 -3.57
C LEU A 364 1.28 -26.93 -2.71
N GLU A 365 1.23 -26.80 -1.39
CA GLU A 365 1.21 -27.94 -0.46
C GLU A 365 -0.10 -28.73 -0.61
N ASP A 366 -1.25 -28.06 -0.53
CA ASP A 366 -2.56 -28.70 -0.48
C ASP A 366 -2.99 -29.28 -1.85
N GLU A 367 -2.82 -28.52 -2.94
CA GLU A 367 -3.36 -28.91 -4.26
C GLU A 367 -2.36 -29.74 -5.09
N PHE A 368 -1.07 -29.63 -4.81
CA PHE A 368 -0.05 -30.38 -5.54
C PHE A 368 0.67 -31.43 -4.71
N GLY A 369 0.41 -31.50 -3.40
CA GLY A 369 1.11 -32.40 -2.49
C GLY A 369 2.60 -32.11 -2.39
N MET A 370 3.00 -30.87 -2.61
CA MET A 370 4.40 -30.48 -2.51
C MET A 370 4.82 -30.43 -1.04
N ASP A 371 6.02 -30.91 -0.74
CA ASP A 371 6.63 -30.62 0.55
C ASP A 371 6.93 -29.12 0.67
N ARG A 372 6.91 -28.60 1.91
CA ARG A 372 7.11 -27.17 2.18
C ARG A 372 8.38 -26.60 1.56
N LYS A 373 9.46 -27.37 1.56
CA LYS A 373 10.73 -26.93 0.98
C LYS A 373 10.61 -26.62 -0.51
N ARG A 374 9.95 -27.51 -1.26
CA ARG A 374 9.72 -27.32 -2.70
C ARG A 374 8.73 -26.19 -2.97
N ALA A 375 7.67 -26.10 -2.18
CA ALA A 375 6.68 -25.02 -2.31
C ALA A 375 7.31 -23.66 -2.10
N VAL A 376 8.10 -23.48 -1.02
CA VAL A 376 8.82 -22.24 -0.71
C VAL A 376 9.84 -21.91 -1.79
N PHE A 377 10.63 -22.88 -2.24
CA PHE A 377 11.62 -22.66 -3.30
C PHE A 377 10.97 -22.25 -4.63
N THR A 378 9.85 -22.87 -4.99
CA THR A 378 9.08 -22.52 -6.20
C THR A 378 8.56 -21.08 -6.12
N LEU A 379 7.96 -20.69 -4.99
CA LEU A 379 7.49 -19.33 -4.78
C LEU A 379 8.66 -18.33 -4.78
N ALA A 380 9.76 -18.67 -4.10
CA ALA A 380 10.95 -17.83 -4.07
C ALA A 380 11.49 -17.54 -5.47
N LEU A 381 11.56 -18.55 -6.33
CA LEU A 381 12.03 -18.38 -7.71
C LEU A 381 11.11 -17.43 -8.51
N VAL A 382 9.79 -17.61 -8.40
CA VAL A 382 8.81 -16.74 -9.07
C VAL A 382 8.95 -15.28 -8.60
N VAL A 383 8.98 -15.07 -7.28
CA VAL A 383 9.11 -13.72 -6.71
C VAL A 383 10.47 -13.10 -7.05
N LEU A 384 11.57 -13.87 -6.99
CA LEU A 384 12.91 -13.37 -7.33
C LEU A 384 13.00 -12.90 -8.78
N ILE A 385 12.38 -13.62 -9.71
CA ILE A 385 12.36 -13.23 -11.12
C ILE A 385 11.47 -11.98 -11.31
N ALA A 386 10.28 -11.99 -10.71
CA ALA A 386 9.31 -10.91 -10.92
C ALA A 386 9.73 -9.59 -10.25
N VAL A 387 10.38 -9.63 -9.08
CA VAL A 387 10.84 -8.41 -8.38
C VAL A 387 11.90 -7.65 -9.17
N GLN A 388 12.63 -8.30 -10.09
CA GLN A 388 13.61 -7.62 -10.95
C GLN A 388 12.96 -6.50 -11.78
N PHE A 389 11.76 -6.76 -12.30
CA PHE A 389 11.04 -5.74 -13.08
C PHE A 389 10.64 -4.53 -12.20
N VAL A 390 10.26 -4.78 -10.95
CA VAL A 390 9.96 -3.70 -10.00
C VAL A 390 11.22 -2.88 -9.69
N VAL A 391 12.34 -3.56 -9.41
CA VAL A 391 13.61 -2.90 -9.06
C VAL A 391 14.13 -2.03 -10.20
N PHE A 392 14.22 -2.58 -11.41
CA PHE A 392 14.83 -1.89 -12.55
C PHE A 392 13.90 -0.89 -13.25
N PHE A 393 12.59 -1.05 -13.11
CA PHE A 393 11.60 -0.17 -13.75
C PHE A 393 10.81 0.70 -12.76
N LEU A 394 11.30 0.83 -11.51
CA LEU A 394 10.66 1.62 -10.46
C LEU A 394 10.35 3.06 -10.92
N LYS A 395 11.33 3.74 -11.52
CA LYS A 395 11.21 5.12 -11.98
C LYS A 395 10.16 5.36 -13.06
N PHE A 396 9.68 4.30 -13.68
CA PHE A 396 8.71 4.35 -14.77
C PHE A 396 7.28 3.99 -14.34
N GLY A 397 7.00 3.96 -13.01
CA GLY A 397 5.66 3.68 -12.49
C GLY A 397 5.28 2.19 -12.49
N PHE A 398 6.24 1.28 -12.65
CA PHE A 398 5.98 -0.16 -12.70
C PHE A 398 5.36 -0.68 -11.40
N LEU A 399 5.89 -0.22 -10.25
CA LEU A 399 5.37 -0.53 -8.93
C LEU A 399 3.97 0.05 -8.73
N ASP A 400 3.79 1.31 -9.11
CA ASP A 400 2.53 2.04 -8.89
C ASP A 400 1.36 1.38 -9.63
N GLU A 401 1.61 0.85 -10.84
CA GLU A 401 0.62 0.10 -11.61
C GLU A 401 0.27 -1.23 -10.94
N MET A 402 1.27 -1.96 -10.40
CA MET A 402 1.02 -3.20 -9.66
C MET A 402 0.23 -2.94 -8.37
N ASP A 403 0.58 -1.89 -7.61
CA ASP A 403 -0.11 -1.50 -6.38
C ASP A 403 -1.55 -1.08 -6.66
N TYR A 404 -1.77 -0.31 -7.74
CA TYR A 404 -3.11 0.11 -8.11
C TYR A 404 -4.03 -1.10 -8.38
N TRP A 405 -3.61 -2.03 -9.25
CA TRP A 405 -4.48 -3.16 -9.64
C TRP A 405 -4.60 -4.23 -8.56
N ALA A 406 -3.55 -4.55 -7.84
CA ALA A 406 -3.58 -5.58 -6.79
C ALA A 406 -3.85 -4.98 -5.40
N GLY A 407 -3.08 -3.97 -4.99
CA GLY A 407 -3.09 -3.42 -3.64
C GLY A 407 -4.20 -2.41 -3.36
N THR A 408 -4.91 -1.93 -4.40
CA THR A 408 -6.00 -0.96 -4.25
C THR A 408 -7.30 -1.51 -4.82
N PHE A 409 -7.45 -1.60 -6.13
CA PHE A 409 -8.70 -2.00 -6.78
C PHE A 409 -9.03 -3.48 -6.54
N GLY A 410 -8.03 -4.36 -6.67
CA GLY A 410 -8.17 -5.80 -6.50
C GLY A 410 -8.67 -6.22 -5.13
N LEU A 411 -8.21 -5.54 -4.07
CA LEU A 411 -8.65 -5.81 -2.70
C LEU A 411 -10.16 -5.65 -2.52
N VAL A 412 -10.72 -4.55 -3.04
CA VAL A 412 -12.16 -4.27 -2.91
C VAL A 412 -12.99 -5.26 -3.74
N VAL A 413 -12.51 -5.59 -4.95
CA VAL A 413 -13.17 -6.61 -5.79
C VAL A 413 -13.20 -7.95 -5.08
N PHE A 414 -12.09 -8.38 -4.51
CA PHE A 414 -12.01 -9.67 -3.82
C PHE A 414 -12.85 -9.67 -2.54
N ALA A 415 -12.79 -8.59 -1.73
CA ALA A 415 -13.61 -8.44 -0.53
C ALA A 415 -15.12 -8.47 -0.82
N LEU A 416 -15.57 -7.87 -1.93
CA LEU A 416 -16.96 -7.98 -2.37
C LEU A 416 -17.31 -9.43 -2.73
N VAL A 417 -16.46 -10.09 -3.51
CA VAL A 417 -16.67 -11.49 -3.93
C VAL A 417 -16.77 -12.43 -2.74
N GLU A 418 -15.82 -12.37 -1.80
CA GLU A 418 -15.84 -13.25 -0.62
C GLU A 418 -17.03 -12.98 0.31
N THR A 419 -17.42 -11.69 0.47
CA THR A 419 -18.60 -11.31 1.24
C THR A 419 -19.87 -11.91 0.63
N VAL A 420 -20.05 -11.78 -0.69
CA VAL A 420 -21.19 -12.36 -1.41
C VAL A 420 -21.18 -13.89 -1.32
N LEU A 421 -20.03 -14.52 -1.54
CA LEU A 421 -19.91 -15.97 -1.46
C LEU A 421 -20.23 -16.51 -0.07
N PHE A 422 -19.72 -15.87 0.99
CA PHE A 422 -19.91 -16.36 2.34
C PHE A 422 -21.29 -16.01 2.91
N MET A 423 -21.76 -14.77 2.72
CA MET A 423 -23.03 -14.35 3.30
C MET A 423 -24.26 -14.73 2.46
N TRP A 424 -24.13 -14.82 1.12
CA TRP A 424 -25.30 -15.10 0.28
C TRP A 424 -25.28 -16.51 -0.32
N VAL A 425 -24.16 -16.98 -0.87
CA VAL A 425 -24.09 -18.30 -1.54
C VAL A 425 -23.99 -19.43 -0.52
N PHE A 426 -23.07 -19.35 0.46
CA PHE A 426 -23.00 -20.31 1.57
C PHE A 426 -24.21 -20.18 2.51
N GLY A 427 -24.75 -18.97 2.59
CA GLY A 427 -25.94 -18.61 3.33
C GLY A 427 -25.63 -17.96 4.69
N ALA A 428 -26.26 -16.82 4.95
CA ALA A 428 -25.98 -15.98 6.11
C ALA A 428 -26.09 -16.71 7.46
N GLU A 429 -27.06 -17.61 7.63
CA GLU A 429 -27.22 -18.39 8.87
C GLU A 429 -26.09 -19.43 9.05
N ASN A 430 -25.61 -20.03 7.97
CA ASN A 430 -24.48 -20.96 8.03
C ASN A 430 -23.18 -20.18 8.35
N ALA A 431 -22.96 -19.06 7.69
CA ALA A 431 -21.84 -18.15 7.95
C ALA A 431 -21.86 -17.66 9.41
N TRP A 432 -23.04 -17.28 9.90
CA TRP A 432 -23.21 -16.83 11.29
C TRP A 432 -22.90 -17.91 12.30
N LYS A 433 -23.38 -19.12 12.06
CA LYS A 433 -23.06 -20.29 12.91
C LYS A 433 -21.57 -20.59 12.90
N GLU A 434 -20.96 -20.54 11.73
CA GLU A 434 -19.51 -20.76 11.57
C GLU A 434 -18.71 -19.72 12.37
N MET A 435 -18.99 -18.42 12.21
CA MET A 435 -18.27 -17.36 12.89
C MET A 435 -18.42 -17.39 14.43
N ASN A 436 -19.56 -17.84 14.93
CA ASN A 436 -19.84 -17.92 16.37
C ASN A 436 -19.54 -19.29 16.99
N ALA A 437 -19.07 -20.27 16.22
CA ALA A 437 -18.72 -21.59 16.75
C ALA A 437 -17.40 -21.53 17.55
N GLY A 438 -17.31 -22.32 18.62
CA GLY A 438 -16.09 -22.54 19.39
C GLY A 438 -15.70 -21.43 20.36
N GLY A 439 -16.35 -20.26 20.33
CA GLY A 439 -15.99 -19.12 21.15
C GLY A 439 -16.95 -18.84 22.30
N ASP A 440 -16.42 -18.27 23.38
CA ASP A 440 -17.22 -17.72 24.49
C ASP A 440 -17.79 -16.34 24.11
N PHE A 441 -17.06 -15.55 23.34
CA PHE A 441 -17.55 -14.29 22.78
C PHE A 441 -18.50 -14.56 21.60
N LYS A 442 -19.68 -13.93 21.64
CA LYS A 442 -20.66 -14.00 20.56
C LYS A 442 -20.78 -12.66 19.86
N ILE A 443 -20.69 -12.68 18.54
CA ILE A 443 -20.85 -11.49 17.72
C ILE A 443 -22.25 -10.90 17.94
N PRO A 444 -22.39 -9.59 18.23
CA PRO A 444 -23.70 -8.95 18.40
C PRO A 444 -24.58 -9.09 17.15
N ARG A 445 -25.86 -9.48 17.32
CA ARG A 445 -26.77 -9.80 16.21
C ARG A 445 -26.94 -8.66 15.18
N GLY A 446 -26.69 -7.42 15.54
CA GLY A 446 -26.67 -6.29 14.62
C GLY A 446 -25.68 -6.47 13.46
N PHE A 447 -24.52 -7.06 13.73
CA PHE A 447 -23.51 -7.32 12.71
C PHE A 447 -23.94 -8.39 11.67
N PHE A 448 -24.88 -9.27 12.02
CA PHE A 448 -25.49 -10.18 11.05
C PHE A 448 -26.14 -9.42 9.89
N TYR A 449 -26.91 -8.37 10.22
CA TYR A 449 -27.57 -7.54 9.19
C TYR A 449 -26.56 -6.63 8.46
N ILE A 450 -25.55 -6.13 9.15
CA ILE A 450 -24.47 -5.36 8.53
C ILE A 450 -23.75 -6.22 7.50
N MET A 451 -23.24 -7.41 7.85
CA MET A 451 -22.54 -8.32 6.95
C MET A 451 -23.41 -8.80 5.79
N LYS A 452 -24.69 -9.01 6.03
CA LYS A 452 -25.61 -9.52 5.01
C LYS A 452 -26.04 -8.46 4.00
N PHE A 453 -26.25 -7.22 4.44
CA PHE A 453 -26.88 -6.18 3.62
C PHE A 453 -26.02 -4.93 3.46
N VAL A 454 -25.43 -4.40 4.54
CA VAL A 454 -24.72 -3.12 4.51
C VAL A 454 -23.35 -3.28 3.87
N THR A 455 -22.53 -4.19 4.38
CA THR A 455 -21.17 -4.43 3.87
C THR A 455 -21.13 -4.70 2.37
N PRO A 456 -21.90 -5.64 1.78
CA PRO A 456 -21.83 -5.89 0.34
C PRO A 456 -22.35 -4.72 -0.51
N VAL A 457 -23.36 -3.98 -0.03
CA VAL A 457 -23.85 -2.79 -0.75
C VAL A 457 -22.83 -1.67 -0.75
N VAL A 458 -22.21 -1.39 0.41
CA VAL A 458 -21.16 -0.37 0.52
C VAL A 458 -19.95 -0.74 -0.35
N LEU A 459 -19.53 -2.01 -0.32
CA LEU A 459 -18.45 -2.53 -1.19
C LEU A 459 -18.77 -2.33 -2.67
N PHE A 460 -19.99 -2.67 -3.07
CA PHE A 460 -20.43 -2.51 -4.46
C PHE A 460 -20.43 -1.04 -4.90
N VAL A 461 -20.90 -0.14 -4.04
CA VAL A 461 -20.90 1.31 -4.32
C VAL A 461 -19.49 1.84 -4.46
N ILE A 462 -18.59 1.52 -3.51
CA ILE A 462 -17.18 1.95 -3.56
C ILE A 462 -16.48 1.39 -4.80
N MET A 463 -16.65 0.09 -5.07
CA MET A 463 -16.06 -0.56 -6.26
C MET A 463 -16.57 0.10 -7.56
N SER A 464 -17.88 0.35 -7.66
CA SER A 464 -18.47 0.97 -8.84
C SER A 464 -17.98 2.41 -9.04
N TRP A 465 -17.84 3.15 -7.97
CA TRP A 465 -17.30 4.50 -8.02
C TRP A 465 -15.85 4.49 -8.50
N TRP A 466 -14.98 3.73 -7.84
CA TRP A 466 -13.58 3.60 -8.25
C TRP A 466 -13.40 3.04 -9.65
N PHE A 467 -14.29 2.15 -10.08
CA PHE A 467 -14.25 1.65 -11.45
C PHE A 467 -14.41 2.77 -12.47
N VAL A 468 -15.34 3.69 -12.23
CA VAL A 468 -15.62 4.81 -13.15
C VAL A 468 -14.56 5.91 -13.02
N THR A 469 -14.22 6.32 -11.78
CA THR A 469 -13.37 7.51 -11.54
C THR A 469 -11.87 7.23 -11.68
N ASP A 470 -11.43 5.99 -11.46
CA ASP A 470 -10.01 5.64 -11.42
C ASP A 470 -9.64 4.47 -12.33
N ALA A 471 -10.40 3.35 -12.30
CA ALA A 471 -10.02 2.15 -13.04
C ALA A 471 -10.14 2.36 -14.56
N ILE A 472 -11.19 3.01 -15.04
CA ILE A 472 -11.33 3.34 -16.46
C ILE A 472 -10.21 4.30 -16.91
N PRO A 473 -9.96 5.45 -16.26
CA PRO A 473 -8.84 6.33 -16.62
C PRO A 473 -7.48 5.64 -16.56
N THR A 474 -7.24 4.81 -15.54
CA THR A 474 -6.02 4.02 -15.46
C THR A 474 -5.90 3.04 -16.64
N LEU A 475 -6.97 2.29 -16.94
CA LEU A 475 -7.00 1.30 -18.02
C LEU A 475 -6.75 1.95 -19.39
N LEU A 476 -7.37 3.10 -19.64
CA LEU A 476 -7.23 3.87 -20.88
C LEU A 476 -5.94 4.69 -20.95
N LEU A 477 -5.12 4.67 -19.89
CA LEU A 477 -3.89 5.45 -19.71
C LEU A 477 -4.11 6.98 -19.59
N THR A 478 -5.33 7.46 -19.58
CA THR A 478 -5.62 8.91 -19.49
C THR A 478 -5.14 9.53 -18.18
N LYS A 479 -5.00 8.71 -17.12
CA LYS A 479 -4.41 9.10 -15.83
C LYS A 479 -2.90 9.40 -15.91
N TYR A 480 -2.20 8.85 -16.90
CA TYR A 480 -0.76 8.96 -17.08
C TYR A 480 -0.38 9.97 -18.17
N GLU A 481 -1.37 10.62 -18.77
CA GLU A 481 -1.15 11.68 -19.74
C GLU A 481 -0.57 12.91 -19.08
N VAL A 482 0.53 13.40 -19.62
CA VAL A 482 1.20 14.64 -19.23
C VAL A 482 1.32 15.56 -20.42
N VAL A 483 1.41 16.86 -20.19
CA VAL A 483 1.75 17.82 -21.23
C VAL A 483 3.26 18.01 -21.24
N GLU A 484 3.87 17.76 -22.39
CA GLU A 484 5.27 18.03 -22.64
C GLU A 484 5.41 19.24 -23.56
N VAL A 485 6.23 20.21 -23.15
CA VAL A 485 6.56 21.39 -23.93
C VAL A 485 8.01 21.28 -24.35
N THR A 486 8.24 21.13 -25.67
CA THR A 486 9.60 21.08 -26.25
C THR A 486 10.00 22.46 -26.76
N TYR A 487 11.14 22.94 -26.31
CA TYR A 487 11.72 24.23 -26.71
C TYR A 487 13.20 24.10 -27.07
N GLN A 488 13.69 24.98 -27.97
CA GLN A 488 15.06 24.99 -28.42
C GLN A 488 15.91 25.83 -27.48
N THR A 489 17.03 25.28 -27.00
CA THR A 489 18.07 25.99 -26.26
C THR A 489 19.35 26.11 -27.11
N GLN A 490 20.36 26.82 -26.61
CA GLN A 490 21.67 26.91 -27.26
C GLN A 490 22.37 25.54 -27.36
N THR A 491 22.05 24.62 -26.44
CA THR A 491 22.61 23.25 -26.37
C THR A 491 21.79 22.21 -27.13
N GLY A 492 20.61 22.57 -27.66
CA GLY A 492 19.70 21.68 -28.38
C GLY A 492 18.27 21.72 -27.85
N PRO A 493 17.39 20.89 -28.37
CA PRO A 493 16.01 20.83 -27.90
C PRO A 493 15.94 20.25 -26.47
N VAL A 494 15.13 20.88 -25.62
CA VAL A 494 14.82 20.46 -24.25
C VAL A 494 13.32 20.28 -24.14
N THR A 495 12.89 19.25 -23.41
CA THR A 495 11.47 18.97 -23.15
C THR A 495 11.19 19.14 -21.66
N ALA A 496 10.27 20.01 -21.31
CA ALA A 496 9.75 20.18 -19.96
C ALA A 496 8.40 19.45 -19.85
N THR A 497 8.26 18.63 -18.83
CA THR A 497 6.99 17.95 -18.49
C THR A 497 6.27 18.78 -17.43
N LEU A 498 5.01 19.11 -17.68
CA LEU A 498 4.18 19.86 -16.74
C LEU A 498 3.60 18.94 -15.66
N SER A 499 3.67 19.42 -14.42
CA SER A 499 3.10 18.78 -13.25
C SER A 499 1.87 19.55 -12.74
N ASP A 500 0.96 18.86 -12.05
CA ASP A 500 -0.22 19.50 -11.45
C ASP A 500 0.18 20.64 -10.50
N GLY A 501 -0.42 21.81 -10.74
CA GLY A 501 -0.10 23.05 -10.02
C GLY A 501 1.06 23.87 -10.61
N ASP A 502 1.68 23.44 -11.71
CA ASP A 502 2.68 24.27 -12.39
C ASP A 502 2.02 25.50 -13.02
N GLU A 503 2.66 26.66 -12.84
CA GLU A 503 2.22 27.92 -13.43
C GLU A 503 2.97 28.20 -14.73
N LEU A 504 2.23 28.38 -15.82
CA LEU A 504 2.75 28.86 -17.10
C LEU A 504 2.48 30.35 -17.18
N LYS A 505 3.53 31.18 -17.29
CA LYS A 505 3.45 32.63 -17.50
C LYS A 505 3.85 32.96 -18.91
N PHE A 506 2.97 33.60 -19.65
CA PHE A 506 3.20 34.11 -21.00
C PHE A 506 3.37 35.62 -20.94
N ILE A 507 4.60 36.09 -21.11
CA ILE A 507 4.98 37.49 -21.01
C ILE A 507 5.11 38.07 -22.43
N ASN A 508 4.35 39.10 -22.77
CA ASN A 508 4.44 39.78 -24.07
C ASN A 508 5.76 40.59 -24.14
N LYS A 509 6.61 40.29 -25.10
CA LYS A 509 7.91 41.01 -25.28
C LYS A 509 7.77 42.26 -26.14
N ASP A 510 6.74 42.38 -26.94
CA ASP A 510 6.52 43.53 -27.78
C ASP A 510 5.84 44.68 -27.01
N ASP A 511 5.14 44.35 -25.93
CA ASP A 511 4.48 45.31 -25.04
C ASP A 511 4.49 44.81 -23.58
N LEU A 512 5.51 45.25 -22.82
CA LEU A 512 5.66 44.91 -21.41
C LEU A 512 4.61 45.55 -20.46
N SER A 513 3.74 46.45 -20.98
CA SER A 513 2.64 47.02 -20.22
C SER A 513 1.43 46.09 -20.12
N ILE A 514 1.41 45.04 -20.94
CA ILE A 514 0.37 43.99 -20.88
C ILE A 514 0.69 43.05 -19.74
N GLU A 515 -0.26 42.87 -18.82
CA GLU A 515 -0.10 41.90 -17.73
C GLU A 515 0.17 40.51 -18.29
N PRO A 516 1.13 39.75 -17.69
CA PRO A 516 1.40 38.40 -18.11
C PRO A 516 0.15 37.53 -18.00
N LEU A 517 -0.13 36.73 -19.03
CA LEU A 517 -1.15 35.72 -18.94
C LEU A 517 -0.61 34.55 -18.12
N VAL A 518 -1.29 34.22 -17.04
CA VAL A 518 -0.92 33.12 -16.14
C VAL A 518 -1.96 32.00 -16.25
N MET A 519 -1.48 30.79 -16.49
CA MET A 519 -2.28 29.58 -16.50
C MET A 519 -1.71 28.58 -15.48
N VAL A 520 -2.55 28.08 -14.60
CA VAL A 520 -2.16 26.98 -13.67
C VAL A 520 -2.53 25.68 -14.36
N TYR A 521 -1.52 24.83 -14.55
CA TYR A 521 -1.73 23.51 -15.14
C TYR A 521 -2.40 22.57 -14.12
N ASN A 522 -3.41 21.88 -14.59
CA ASN A 522 -3.95 20.68 -13.96
C ASN A 522 -4.35 19.68 -15.06
N PRO A 523 -4.53 18.39 -14.74
CA PRO A 523 -4.86 17.37 -15.74
C PRO A 523 -6.17 17.61 -16.52
N GLU A 524 -7.08 18.46 -16.01
CA GLU A 524 -8.36 18.78 -16.68
C GLU A 524 -8.18 19.79 -17.82
N VAL A 525 -7.15 20.66 -17.74
CA VAL A 525 -6.88 21.71 -18.75
C VAL A 525 -5.73 21.37 -19.72
N LYS A 526 -5.29 20.10 -19.77
CA LYS A 526 -4.17 19.67 -20.60
C LYS A 526 -4.32 20.04 -22.10
N GLU A 527 -5.51 19.84 -22.65
CA GLU A 527 -5.81 20.17 -24.05
C GLU A 527 -5.85 21.68 -24.30
N ASP A 528 -6.34 22.46 -23.30
CA ASP A 528 -6.36 23.91 -23.36
C ASP A 528 -4.97 24.49 -23.39
N VAL A 529 -4.03 23.93 -22.60
CA VAL A 529 -2.62 24.34 -22.60
C VAL A 529 -1.97 24.06 -23.94
N VAL A 530 -2.16 22.85 -24.51
CA VAL A 530 -1.63 22.50 -25.83
C VAL A 530 -2.19 23.43 -26.89
N THR A 531 -3.51 23.60 -26.92
CA THR A 531 -4.19 24.49 -27.89
C THR A 531 -3.72 25.93 -27.77
N MET A 532 -3.50 26.42 -26.55
CA MET A 532 -3.01 27.77 -26.31
C MET A 532 -1.58 27.95 -26.79
N VAL A 533 -0.67 27.02 -26.46
CA VAL A 533 0.72 27.07 -26.92
C VAL A 533 0.78 27.00 -28.45
N ASP A 534 0.06 26.09 -29.07
CA ASP A 534 0.00 25.97 -30.54
C ASP A 534 -0.54 27.25 -31.19
N ARG A 535 -1.58 27.86 -30.62
CA ARG A 535 -2.14 29.13 -31.13
C ARG A 535 -1.12 30.26 -31.06
N LEU A 536 -0.34 30.35 -29.97
CA LEU A 536 0.69 31.37 -29.80
C LEU A 536 1.87 31.14 -30.75
N ILE A 537 2.25 29.88 -31.04
CA ILE A 537 3.27 29.54 -32.03
C ILE A 537 2.82 29.98 -33.42
N VAL A 538 1.58 29.69 -33.81
CA VAL A 538 1.04 30.00 -35.14
C VAL A 538 0.89 31.51 -35.36
N THR A 539 0.52 32.27 -34.34
CA THR A 539 0.34 33.74 -34.44
C THR A 539 1.67 34.51 -34.48
N GLN A 540 2.83 33.85 -34.31
CA GLN A 540 4.16 34.43 -34.28
C GLN A 540 4.30 35.62 -33.30
N GLN A 541 3.46 35.69 -32.27
CA GLN A 541 3.58 36.73 -31.25
C GLN A 541 4.80 36.44 -30.36
N ARG A 542 5.55 37.48 -30.01
CA ARG A 542 6.74 37.35 -29.14
C ARG A 542 6.33 37.30 -27.69
N TYR A 543 6.08 36.09 -27.20
CA TYR A 543 5.88 35.82 -25.78
C TYR A 543 7.05 35.04 -25.21
N ASP A 544 7.46 35.37 -23.99
CA ASP A 544 8.28 34.49 -23.17
C ASP A 544 7.36 33.51 -22.44
N LEU A 545 7.73 32.24 -22.42
CA LEU A 545 7.10 31.21 -21.60
C LEU A 545 7.99 30.93 -20.40
N GLN A 546 7.49 31.22 -19.21
CA GLN A 546 8.11 30.80 -17.96
C GLN A 546 7.24 29.70 -17.32
N ILE A 547 7.87 28.60 -16.94
CA ILE A 547 7.21 27.50 -16.22
C ILE A 547 7.72 27.53 -14.77
N HIS A 548 6.82 27.75 -13.83
CA HIS A 548 7.10 27.78 -12.40
C HIS A 548 6.48 26.56 -11.76
N SER A 549 7.29 25.69 -11.17
CA SER A 549 6.84 24.54 -10.39
C SER A 549 7.00 24.82 -8.91
N LYS A 550 5.89 24.83 -8.15
CA LYS A 550 5.87 24.96 -6.69
C LYS A 550 6.89 25.99 -6.12
N GLY A 551 6.97 27.15 -6.76
CA GLY A 551 7.86 28.24 -6.34
C GLY A 551 9.30 28.20 -6.87
N SER A 552 9.67 27.19 -7.67
CA SER A 552 10.94 27.14 -8.40
C SER A 552 10.69 27.25 -9.90
N VAL A 553 11.51 28.02 -10.60
CA VAL A 553 11.47 28.13 -12.06
C VAL A 553 12.09 26.85 -12.65
N ILE A 554 11.30 26.04 -13.36
CA ILE A 554 11.81 24.83 -14.03
C ILE A 554 12.61 25.19 -15.28
N THR A 555 12.26 26.31 -15.93
CA THR A 555 13.03 26.79 -17.06
C THR A 555 14.41 27.25 -16.58
N PRO A 556 15.50 26.78 -17.21
CA PRO A 556 16.82 27.24 -16.87
C PRO A 556 16.89 28.76 -16.95
N SER A 557 17.92 29.38 -16.33
CA SER A 557 18.19 30.83 -16.29
C SER A 557 18.33 31.52 -17.66
N GLU A 558 18.18 30.80 -18.75
CA GLU A 558 18.04 31.31 -20.11
C GLU A 558 16.55 31.48 -20.41
N GLU A 559 16.16 32.70 -20.74
CA GLU A 559 14.77 33.06 -21.14
C GLU A 559 14.31 32.15 -22.29
N VAL A 560 13.29 31.35 -22.04
CA VAL A 560 12.65 30.51 -23.08
C VAL A 560 11.65 31.38 -23.80
N TYR A 561 12.01 31.83 -25.00
CA TYR A 561 11.09 32.58 -25.85
C TYR A 561 10.11 31.59 -26.50
N LEU A 562 8.82 31.95 -26.61
CA LEU A 562 7.86 31.18 -27.39
C LEU A 562 8.28 30.95 -28.84
N THR A 563 9.11 31.84 -29.38
CA THR A 563 9.80 31.65 -30.67
C THR A 563 10.70 30.41 -30.68
N ASN A 564 11.12 29.92 -29.51
CA ASN A 564 11.93 28.73 -29.34
C ASN A 564 11.11 27.48 -28.96
N VAL A 565 9.82 27.62 -28.64
CA VAL A 565 8.92 26.50 -28.40
C VAL A 565 8.59 25.85 -29.74
N GLN A 566 8.91 24.56 -29.85
CA GLN A 566 8.70 23.79 -31.06
C GLN A 566 7.32 23.15 -31.10
N LYS A 567 6.87 22.63 -29.96
CA LYS A 567 5.57 21.98 -29.81
C LYS A 567 5.16 21.85 -28.35
N ALA A 568 3.87 21.73 -28.12
CA ALA A 568 3.30 21.17 -26.90
C ALA A 568 2.44 19.97 -27.31
N GLU A 569 2.53 18.89 -26.56
CA GLU A 569 1.76 17.68 -26.87
C GLU A 569 1.37 16.93 -25.60
N VAL A 570 0.25 16.24 -25.66
CA VAL A 570 -0.13 15.27 -24.61
C VAL A 570 0.59 13.98 -24.90
N THR A 571 1.39 13.51 -23.95
CA THR A 571 2.18 12.28 -24.08
C THR A 571 1.94 11.33 -22.92
N ILE A 572 2.33 10.07 -23.10
CA ILE A 572 2.37 9.07 -22.03
C ILE A 572 3.79 8.47 -22.04
N PRO A 573 4.76 9.16 -21.41
CA PRO A 573 6.18 8.83 -21.56
C PRO A 573 6.52 7.43 -21.07
N ASN A 574 5.79 6.93 -20.05
CA ASN A 574 6.05 5.63 -19.42
C ASN A 574 5.14 4.50 -19.94
N ALA A 575 4.36 4.72 -21.01
CA ALA A 575 3.42 3.73 -21.53
C ALA A 575 4.01 2.31 -21.74
N PRO A 576 5.22 2.12 -22.29
CA PRO A 576 5.80 0.78 -22.45
C PRO A 576 5.99 0.03 -21.14
N TYR A 577 6.39 0.73 -20.08
CA TYR A 577 6.62 0.13 -18.75
C TYR A 577 5.31 -0.15 -18.02
N ILE A 578 4.30 0.70 -18.16
CA ILE A 578 2.95 0.49 -17.65
C ILE A 578 2.35 -0.76 -18.32
N TRP A 579 2.43 -0.87 -19.64
CA TRP A 579 2.01 -2.08 -20.35
C TRP A 579 2.83 -3.30 -19.95
N GLY A 580 4.14 -3.16 -19.74
CA GLY A 580 5.01 -4.22 -19.23
C GLY A 580 4.54 -4.76 -17.88
N SER A 581 4.16 -3.88 -16.95
CA SER A 581 3.59 -4.25 -15.66
C SER A 581 2.27 -5.03 -15.82
N ARG A 582 1.36 -4.55 -16.69
CA ARG A 582 0.09 -5.23 -16.97
C ARG A 582 0.29 -6.61 -17.57
N VAL A 583 1.20 -6.72 -18.53
CA VAL A 583 1.54 -8.02 -19.16
C VAL A 583 2.09 -8.99 -18.10
N LEU A 584 2.99 -8.54 -17.22
CA LEU A 584 3.49 -9.36 -16.13
C LEU A 584 2.34 -9.84 -15.23
N MET A 585 1.45 -8.96 -14.81
CA MET A 585 0.30 -9.31 -13.98
C MET A 585 -0.65 -10.28 -14.68
N ILE A 586 -0.93 -10.09 -15.96
CA ILE A 586 -1.75 -11.02 -16.76
C ILE A 586 -1.10 -12.40 -16.84
N LEU A 587 0.22 -12.46 -17.07
CA LEU A 587 0.95 -13.72 -17.12
C LEU A 587 0.95 -14.43 -15.76
N LEU A 588 1.13 -13.71 -14.66
CA LEU A 588 1.05 -14.26 -13.30
C LEU A 588 -0.35 -14.82 -13.04
N PHE A 589 -1.39 -14.06 -13.37
CA PHE A 589 -2.77 -14.51 -13.15
C PHE A 589 -3.14 -15.70 -14.05
N ALA A 590 -2.79 -15.67 -15.31
CA ALA A 590 -2.99 -16.80 -16.24
C ALA A 590 -2.24 -18.06 -15.78
N GLY A 591 -1.02 -17.89 -15.27
CA GLY A 591 -0.24 -18.97 -14.66
C GLY A 591 -0.94 -19.58 -13.44
N LEU A 592 -1.50 -18.74 -12.56
CA LEU A 592 -2.30 -19.20 -11.42
C LEU A 592 -3.57 -19.93 -11.84
N LEU A 593 -4.31 -19.41 -12.83
CA LEU A 593 -5.49 -20.09 -13.37
C LEU A 593 -5.14 -21.46 -13.99
N TYR A 594 -4.02 -21.54 -14.70
CA TYR A 594 -3.50 -22.82 -15.21
C TYR A 594 -3.15 -23.79 -14.08
N LEU A 595 -2.47 -23.32 -13.04
CA LEU A 595 -2.14 -24.14 -11.87
C LEU A 595 -3.41 -24.61 -11.15
N VAL A 596 -4.40 -23.75 -10.94
CA VAL A 596 -5.71 -24.14 -10.38
C VAL A 596 -6.35 -25.22 -11.22
N ARG A 597 -6.41 -25.06 -12.55
CA ARG A 597 -6.94 -26.10 -13.45
C ARG A 597 -6.18 -27.41 -13.30
N LYS A 598 -4.85 -27.38 -13.25
CA LYS A 598 -4.00 -28.56 -13.13
C LYS A 598 -4.13 -29.25 -11.77
N GLY A 599 -4.23 -28.49 -10.68
CA GLY A 599 -4.46 -29.04 -9.33
C GLY A 599 -5.76 -29.85 -9.28
N TRP A 600 -6.86 -29.28 -9.79
CA TRP A 600 -8.18 -29.94 -9.82
C TRP A 600 -8.29 -31.08 -10.82
N SER A 601 -7.47 -31.14 -11.87
CA SER A 601 -7.51 -32.26 -12.85
C SER A 601 -6.98 -33.58 -12.31
N LYS A 602 -6.27 -33.57 -11.17
CA LYS A 602 -5.70 -34.77 -10.55
C LYS A 602 -6.73 -35.57 -9.74
N TYR A 603 -7.85 -34.95 -9.36
CA TYR A 603 -8.87 -35.54 -8.52
C TYR A 603 -10.22 -35.54 -9.22
N SER A 604 -11.04 -36.58 -8.98
CA SER A 604 -12.45 -36.49 -9.38
C SER A 604 -13.09 -35.36 -8.57
N GLY A 605 -13.85 -34.47 -9.20
CA GLY A 605 -14.33 -33.18 -8.64
C GLY A 605 -15.14 -33.24 -7.32
N LYS A 606 -15.36 -34.44 -6.75
CA LYS A 606 -15.99 -34.63 -5.43
C LYS A 606 -14.98 -34.85 -4.29
N GLU A 607 -13.73 -35.16 -4.59
CA GLU A 607 -12.72 -35.46 -3.56
C GLU A 607 -12.24 -34.21 -2.84
N HIS A 608 -12.14 -33.09 -3.56
CA HIS A 608 -11.80 -31.78 -2.97
C HIS A 608 -12.83 -31.25 -1.97
N ARG A 609 -14.07 -31.77 -2.02
CA ARG A 609 -15.19 -31.35 -1.16
C ARG A 609 -15.46 -32.33 -0.01
N LYS A 610 -14.54 -33.26 0.28
CA LYS A 610 -14.66 -34.18 1.41
C LYS A 610 -14.12 -33.54 2.69
N LEU A 611 -14.90 -33.66 3.76
CA LEU A 611 -14.47 -33.29 5.10
C LEU A 611 -13.20 -34.07 5.50
N ASN A 612 -12.29 -33.41 6.17
CA ASN A 612 -11.17 -34.08 6.80
C ASN A 612 -11.68 -34.90 7.98
N PRO A 613 -11.45 -36.24 8.05
CA PRO A 613 -11.90 -37.05 9.15
C PRO A 613 -11.31 -36.71 10.52
N GLU A 614 -10.25 -35.89 10.56
CA GLU A 614 -9.59 -35.39 11.77
C GLU A 614 -10.30 -34.15 12.38
N PHE A 615 -11.26 -33.58 11.72
CA PHE A 615 -12.11 -32.50 12.17
C PHE A 615 -13.50 -33.06 12.48
#